data_7a7a11b27070d4c6663047e041c6fffa
#
_entry.id   7a7a11b27070d4c6663047e041c6fffa
#
_cell.length_a   1.000
_cell.length_b   1.000
_cell.length_c   1.000
_cell.angle_alpha   90.00
_cell.angle_beta   90.00
_cell.angle_gamma   90.00
#
_symmetry.space_group_name_H-M   'P 1'
#
loop_
_entity.id
_entity.type
_entity.pdbx_description
1 polymer ?
#
loop_
_entity_poly.entity_id
_entity_poly.type
_entity_poly.pdbx_seq_one_letter_code
_entity_poly.pdbx_strand_id
1 'polypeptide(L)'
;MIKIESKKNKFTYNVYHVTKAFYPKEDIVQTVDEKQEPLVKIHLPEGTCFSLAPEECVQTEDVQEEKRDVTKKVYQFLSKQTGQELAWGMLTGVRPTKLVMQKIEQGMTKEEIFGFLKEQYCVGDKKAQIAYEIACREKALLDQLDCKNGYSLYAGIPFCPSICSYCSFSSSPIAEWKDQVDRYLDAMIKELKATAKLMQGKPLDTVYIGGGTPTTLEADQLDRLLGTIRENFDLEHVLEFTVEAGRPDSITREKLEVIRKYPVTRISVNPQTMQQKTLDLVGRKHTVEDVEQIFHLARELGFDNINMDLIAGLPGEDAADMQDTLEKIEKLHPDSLTVHALAIKRAAKFGQEGRTMDPGTESTQMVEAAAASAERMGLVPYYLYRQKNIAGNFENVGYAEQDKAGVYNILIMEERQTIIACGAGSTTKLVLPEKIKTSSGKETNLIRVENVKNITEYIDRIDEMIERKEALFEK
;
A
#
# COMPACT_ATOMS: atom_id res chain seq x y z
N MET A 1 -11.71 26.96 9.47
CA MET A 1 -10.96 26.30 10.59
C MET A 1 -11.96 25.65 11.56
N ILE A 2 -11.73 24.39 11.91
CA ILE A 2 -12.57 23.62 12.82
C ILE A 2 -11.86 23.47 14.16
N LYS A 3 -12.59 23.63 15.27
CA LYS A 3 -12.06 23.38 16.62
C LYS A 3 -12.75 22.16 17.21
N ILE A 4 -11.97 21.18 17.67
CA ILE A 4 -12.44 19.98 18.37
C ILE A 4 -11.94 20.03 19.80
N GLU A 5 -12.84 19.96 20.75
CA GLU A 5 -12.58 19.88 22.18
C GLU A 5 -13.02 18.50 22.68
N SER A 6 -12.13 17.76 23.32
CA SER A 6 -12.42 16.42 23.84
C SER A 6 -12.14 16.33 25.33
N LYS A 7 -13.03 15.73 26.10
CA LYS A 7 -12.82 15.50 27.54
C LYS A 7 -11.72 14.49 27.81
N LYS A 8 -11.58 13.48 26.94
CA LYS A 8 -10.61 12.37 27.07
C LYS A 8 -9.79 12.22 25.81
N ASN A 9 -8.49 12.07 25.95
CA ASN A 9 -7.57 11.88 24.82
C ASN A 9 -7.93 10.67 23.95
N LYS A 10 -8.57 9.64 24.50
CA LYS A 10 -8.95 8.43 23.75
C LYS A 10 -9.90 8.68 22.58
N PHE A 11 -10.62 9.81 22.52
CA PHE A 11 -11.57 10.15 21.45
C PHE A 11 -10.92 10.96 20.34
N THR A 12 -9.82 11.70 20.61
CA THR A 12 -9.23 12.68 19.69
C THR A 12 -8.92 12.11 18.31
N TYR A 13 -8.31 10.94 18.27
CA TYR A 13 -7.89 10.32 16.99
C TYR A 13 -9.08 10.07 16.05
N ASN A 14 -10.10 9.36 16.53
CA ASN A 14 -11.24 8.99 15.68
C ASN A 14 -12.08 10.18 15.27
N VAL A 15 -12.36 11.09 16.22
CA VAL A 15 -13.13 12.31 15.97
C VAL A 15 -12.41 13.20 14.94
N TYR A 16 -11.10 13.38 15.09
CA TYR A 16 -10.29 14.13 14.11
C TYR A 16 -10.40 13.54 12.71
N HIS A 17 -10.14 12.24 12.58
CA HIS A 17 -10.09 11.62 11.25
C HIS A 17 -11.45 11.58 10.56
N VAL A 18 -12.54 11.36 11.30
CA VAL A 18 -13.88 11.45 10.74
C VAL A 18 -14.21 12.90 10.34
N THR A 19 -13.93 13.89 11.20
CA THR A 19 -14.15 15.29 10.86
C THR A 19 -13.33 15.71 9.63
N LYS A 20 -12.05 15.31 9.57
CA LYS A 20 -11.18 15.61 8.43
C LYS A 20 -11.65 14.98 7.13
N ALA A 21 -12.31 13.81 7.19
CA ALA A 21 -12.89 13.17 6.01
C ALA A 21 -14.08 13.94 5.42
N PHE A 22 -14.91 14.57 6.27
CA PHE A 22 -16.00 15.45 5.81
C PHE A 22 -15.51 16.84 5.39
N TYR A 23 -14.45 17.35 6.03
CA TYR A 23 -13.91 18.69 5.79
C TYR A 23 -12.41 18.62 5.41
N PRO A 24 -12.07 18.06 4.25
CA PRO A 24 -10.69 17.79 3.87
C PRO A 24 -9.84 19.05 3.68
N LYS A 25 -10.46 20.20 3.34
CA LYS A 25 -9.78 21.48 3.11
C LYS A 25 -9.59 22.30 4.40
N GLU A 26 -10.35 21.97 5.47
CA GLU A 26 -10.33 22.75 6.71
C GLU A 26 -9.14 22.39 7.62
N ASP A 27 -8.55 23.39 8.22
CA ASP A 27 -7.61 23.20 9.33
C ASP A 27 -8.39 22.82 10.58
N ILE A 28 -7.90 21.79 11.28
CA ILE A 28 -8.52 21.27 12.50
C ILE A 28 -7.55 21.42 13.67
N VAL A 29 -7.98 22.15 14.69
CA VAL A 29 -7.28 22.29 15.95
C VAL A 29 -7.96 21.42 16.99
N GLN A 30 -7.17 20.64 17.74
CA GLN A 30 -7.69 19.79 18.82
C GLN A 30 -7.16 20.22 20.17
N THR A 31 -8.04 20.19 21.16
CA THR A 31 -7.72 20.40 22.58
C THR A 31 -8.32 19.28 23.42
N VAL A 32 -7.62 18.93 24.51
CA VAL A 32 -8.13 17.99 25.52
C VAL A 32 -8.25 18.75 26.84
N ASP A 33 -9.45 18.76 27.40
CA ASP A 33 -9.71 19.36 28.71
C ASP A 33 -10.61 18.42 29.54
N GLU A 34 -10.03 17.75 30.51
CA GLU A 34 -10.70 16.78 31.35
C GLU A 34 -11.80 17.43 32.25
N LYS A 35 -11.78 18.74 32.40
CA LYS A 35 -12.75 19.50 33.22
C LYS A 35 -14.00 19.91 32.45
N GLN A 36 -13.98 19.83 31.10
CA GLN A 36 -15.17 20.17 30.30
C GLN A 36 -16.31 19.17 30.56
N GLU A 37 -17.55 19.64 30.48
CA GLU A 37 -18.74 18.79 30.69
C GLU A 37 -18.98 17.85 29.50
N PRO A 38 -19.07 18.32 28.23
CA PRO A 38 -19.30 17.42 27.09
C PRO A 38 -18.10 16.52 26.83
N LEU A 39 -18.37 15.28 26.40
CA LEU A 39 -17.32 14.34 25.98
C LEU A 39 -16.56 14.87 24.76
N VAL A 40 -17.30 15.42 23.80
CA VAL A 40 -16.77 15.99 22.55
C VAL A 40 -17.57 17.22 22.17
N LYS A 41 -16.88 18.29 21.76
CA LYS A 41 -17.48 19.48 21.18
C LYS A 41 -16.77 19.84 19.88
N ILE A 42 -17.53 20.15 18.83
CA ILE A 42 -16.99 20.47 17.51
C ILE A 42 -17.59 21.80 17.06
N HIS A 43 -16.74 22.77 16.76
CA HIS A 43 -17.13 24.05 16.19
C HIS A 43 -16.79 24.04 14.71
N LEU A 44 -17.82 24.14 13.86
CA LEU A 44 -17.68 24.18 12.41
C LEU A 44 -17.49 25.61 11.89
N PRO A 45 -16.91 25.80 10.70
CA PRO A 45 -16.62 27.13 10.15
C PRO A 45 -17.86 28.02 9.99
N GLU A 46 -19.00 27.42 9.67
CA GLU A 46 -20.29 28.08 9.49
C GLU A 46 -20.97 28.51 10.79
N GLY A 47 -20.32 28.31 11.94
CA GLY A 47 -20.84 28.67 13.26
C GLY A 47 -21.67 27.59 13.93
N THR A 48 -21.94 26.48 13.26
CA THR A 48 -22.63 25.33 13.87
C THR A 48 -21.74 24.67 14.92
N CYS A 49 -22.33 24.29 16.04
CA CYS A 49 -21.64 23.61 17.12
C CYS A 49 -22.32 22.28 17.46
N PHE A 50 -21.53 21.21 17.47
CA PHE A 50 -21.93 19.90 18.00
C PHE A 50 -21.44 19.76 19.43
N SER A 51 -22.28 19.24 20.31
CA SER A 51 -21.92 18.92 21.68
C SER A 51 -22.50 17.58 22.06
N LEU A 52 -21.68 16.67 22.57
CA LEU A 52 -22.07 15.31 22.96
C LEU A 52 -21.86 15.14 24.46
N ALA A 53 -22.95 14.95 25.17
CA ALA A 53 -22.93 14.75 26.61
C ALA A 53 -22.65 13.27 26.98
N PRO A 54 -22.08 12.98 28.17
CA PRO A 54 -21.78 11.60 28.59
C PRO A 54 -23.00 10.67 28.62
N GLU A 55 -24.15 11.19 29.05
CA GLU A 55 -25.42 10.47 29.15
C GLU A 55 -26.03 10.07 27.81
N GLU A 56 -25.59 10.71 26.72
CA GLU A 56 -26.00 10.39 25.35
C GLU A 56 -25.23 9.21 24.76
N CYS A 57 -24.19 8.75 25.43
CA CYS A 57 -23.33 7.67 24.95
C CYS A 57 -23.62 6.36 25.66
N VAL A 58 -23.26 5.25 24.99
CA VAL A 58 -23.36 3.92 25.57
C VAL A 58 -22.53 3.85 26.86
N GLN A 59 -23.14 3.35 27.91
CA GLN A 59 -22.45 3.10 29.19
C GLN A 59 -21.85 1.71 29.14
N THR A 60 -20.56 1.62 28.93
CA THR A 60 -19.83 0.36 28.80
C THR A 60 -18.41 0.47 29.38
N GLU A 61 -17.87 -0.65 29.85
CA GLU A 61 -16.46 -0.76 30.24
C GLU A 61 -15.54 -1.04 29.04
N ASP A 62 -16.12 -1.46 27.90
CA ASP A 62 -15.36 -1.65 26.66
C ASP A 62 -15.00 -0.32 26.02
N VAL A 63 -13.73 0.03 26.15
CA VAL A 63 -13.16 1.27 25.58
C VAL A 63 -13.35 1.37 24.07
N GLN A 64 -13.36 0.24 23.35
CA GLN A 64 -13.54 0.24 21.90
C GLN A 64 -14.99 0.50 21.52
N GLU A 65 -15.92 -0.05 22.25
CA GLU A 65 -17.35 0.19 22.08
C GLU A 65 -17.70 1.67 22.38
N GLU A 66 -17.20 2.22 23.50
CA GLU A 66 -17.37 3.64 23.81
C GLU A 66 -16.81 4.56 22.73
N LYS A 67 -15.59 4.28 22.24
CA LYS A 67 -15.00 5.05 21.14
C LYS A 67 -15.83 4.96 19.86
N ARG A 68 -16.35 3.80 19.55
CA ARG A 68 -17.17 3.56 18.35
C ARG A 68 -18.48 4.33 18.43
N ASP A 69 -19.17 4.29 19.58
CA ASP A 69 -20.43 5.02 19.80
C ASP A 69 -20.23 6.55 19.65
N VAL A 70 -19.23 7.12 20.34
CA VAL A 70 -18.90 8.54 20.21
C VAL A 70 -18.59 8.90 18.75
N THR A 71 -17.79 8.10 18.07
CA THR A 71 -17.42 8.34 16.66
C THR A 71 -18.64 8.28 15.75
N LYS A 72 -19.58 7.35 16.00
CA LYS A 72 -20.81 7.19 15.22
C LYS A 72 -21.73 8.41 15.35
N LYS A 73 -21.87 8.96 16.55
CA LYS A 73 -22.68 10.16 16.78
C LYS A 73 -22.08 11.38 16.08
N VAL A 74 -20.75 11.53 16.15
CA VAL A 74 -20.04 12.57 15.39
C VAL A 74 -20.23 12.39 13.89
N TYR A 75 -20.09 11.17 13.37
CA TYR A 75 -20.32 10.86 11.95
C TYR A 75 -21.74 11.24 11.52
N GLN A 76 -22.75 10.83 12.28
CA GLN A 76 -24.16 11.10 11.97
C GLN A 76 -24.47 12.60 11.94
N PHE A 77 -23.90 13.34 12.89
CA PHE A 77 -24.03 14.80 12.89
C PHE A 77 -23.38 15.42 11.64
N LEU A 78 -22.14 15.05 11.32
CA LEU A 78 -21.40 15.60 10.19
C LEU A 78 -22.05 15.22 8.85
N SER A 79 -22.52 13.98 8.71
CA SER A 79 -23.26 13.52 7.54
C SER A 79 -24.54 14.33 7.31
N LYS A 80 -25.32 14.56 8.38
CA LYS A 80 -26.51 15.40 8.32
C LYS A 80 -26.20 16.86 7.97
N GLN A 81 -25.11 17.40 8.56
CA GLN A 81 -24.72 18.79 8.35
C GLN A 81 -24.21 19.05 6.93
N THR A 82 -23.48 18.11 6.34
CA THR A 82 -22.90 18.24 5.00
C THR A 82 -23.80 17.67 3.89
N GLY A 83 -24.79 16.86 4.23
CA GLY A 83 -25.58 16.10 3.27
C GLY A 83 -24.79 14.98 2.57
N GLN A 84 -23.60 14.62 3.06
CA GLN A 84 -22.73 13.63 2.47
C GLN A 84 -22.70 12.34 3.29
N GLU A 85 -22.53 11.22 2.62
CA GLU A 85 -22.22 9.93 3.22
C GLU A 85 -20.82 9.49 2.73
N LEU A 86 -19.96 9.12 3.68
CA LEU A 86 -18.64 8.59 3.32
C LEU A 86 -18.77 7.11 2.95
N ALA A 87 -18.21 6.72 1.83
CA ALA A 87 -18.34 5.36 1.30
C ALA A 87 -17.85 4.27 2.28
N TRP A 88 -16.78 4.57 3.06
CA TRP A 88 -16.27 3.72 4.14
C TRP A 88 -16.85 4.08 5.51
N GLY A 89 -17.85 4.93 5.56
CA GLY A 89 -18.44 5.38 6.81
C GLY A 89 -17.39 5.98 7.75
N MET A 90 -17.40 5.52 8.98
CA MET A 90 -16.43 5.97 10.00
C MET A 90 -15.18 5.09 10.11
N LEU A 91 -14.98 4.13 9.18
CA LEU A 91 -13.72 3.39 9.12
C LEU A 91 -12.61 4.30 8.57
N THR A 92 -11.65 4.65 9.41
CA THR A 92 -10.49 5.50 9.07
C THR A 92 -9.17 4.73 9.03
N GLY A 93 -9.21 3.42 9.26
CA GLY A 93 -8.05 2.53 9.24
C GLY A 93 -7.48 2.32 7.83
N VAL A 94 -6.18 1.99 7.79
CA VAL A 94 -5.46 1.70 6.54
C VAL A 94 -5.94 0.42 5.87
N ARG A 95 -6.42 -0.56 6.66
CA ARG A 95 -6.84 -1.90 6.19
C ARG A 95 -8.26 -2.22 6.66
N PRO A 96 -9.29 -1.74 5.95
CA PRO A 96 -10.68 -2.05 6.32
C PRO A 96 -11.03 -3.54 6.15
N THR A 97 -10.38 -4.24 5.20
CA THR A 97 -10.53 -5.69 4.97
C THR A 97 -10.17 -6.53 6.20
N LYS A 98 -9.21 -6.07 7.03
CA LYS A 98 -8.81 -6.79 8.25
C LYS A 98 -9.96 -6.99 9.24
N LEU A 99 -10.85 -6.01 9.35
CA LEU A 99 -12.04 -6.14 10.21
C LEU A 99 -12.98 -7.21 9.68
N VAL A 100 -13.18 -7.24 8.36
CA VAL A 100 -14.01 -8.25 7.68
C VAL A 100 -13.39 -9.64 7.82
N MET A 101 -12.08 -9.78 7.61
CA MET A 101 -11.34 -11.02 7.80
C MET A 101 -11.55 -11.58 9.21
N GLN A 102 -11.43 -10.76 10.24
CA GLN A 102 -11.69 -11.18 11.63
C GLN A 102 -13.12 -11.69 11.85
N LYS A 103 -14.12 -11.10 11.17
CA LYS A 103 -15.51 -11.53 11.27
C LYS A 103 -15.77 -12.85 10.54
N ILE A 104 -15.13 -13.05 9.38
CA ILE A 104 -15.12 -14.35 8.67
C ILE A 104 -14.48 -15.44 9.54
N GLU A 105 -13.33 -15.16 10.16
CA GLU A 105 -12.64 -16.08 11.08
C GLU A 105 -13.47 -16.41 12.32
N GLN A 106 -14.36 -15.52 12.75
CA GLN A 106 -15.34 -15.76 13.82
C GLN A 106 -16.57 -16.56 13.37
N GLY A 107 -16.65 -16.94 12.09
CA GLY A 107 -17.75 -17.74 11.53
C GLY A 107 -19.02 -16.94 11.21
N MET A 108 -18.97 -15.61 11.15
CA MET A 108 -20.12 -14.80 10.76
C MET A 108 -20.45 -14.97 9.28
N THR A 109 -21.74 -15.03 8.97
CA THR A 109 -22.24 -15.05 7.58
C THR A 109 -22.01 -13.72 6.86
N LYS A 110 -22.14 -13.72 5.54
CA LYS A 110 -22.03 -12.50 4.73
C LYS A 110 -23.03 -11.43 5.19
N GLU A 111 -24.27 -11.82 5.41
CA GLU A 111 -25.38 -10.95 5.82
C GLU A 111 -25.11 -10.32 7.20
N GLU A 112 -24.61 -11.12 8.15
CA GLU A 112 -24.23 -10.63 9.48
C GLU A 112 -23.06 -9.66 9.41
N ILE A 113 -22.05 -9.90 8.56
CA ILE A 113 -20.92 -9.01 8.35
C ILE A 113 -21.39 -7.68 7.72
N PHE A 114 -22.28 -7.74 6.73
CA PHE A 114 -22.83 -6.54 6.10
C PHE A 114 -23.66 -5.72 7.08
N GLY A 115 -24.52 -6.38 7.86
CA GLY A 115 -25.27 -5.72 8.95
C GLY A 115 -24.32 -5.05 9.95
N PHE A 116 -23.30 -5.78 10.39
CA PHE A 116 -22.29 -5.26 11.30
C PHE A 116 -21.54 -4.04 10.76
N LEU A 117 -21.09 -4.07 9.51
CA LEU A 117 -20.39 -2.94 8.88
C LEU A 117 -21.29 -1.72 8.74
N LYS A 118 -22.54 -1.92 8.33
CA LYS A 118 -23.52 -0.85 8.16
C LYS A 118 -23.93 -0.23 9.50
N GLU A 119 -24.30 -1.06 10.46
CA GLU A 119 -24.80 -0.61 11.76
C GLU A 119 -23.73 -0.04 12.66
N GLN A 120 -22.56 -0.70 12.71
CA GLN A 120 -21.50 -0.33 13.64
C GLN A 120 -20.53 0.72 13.07
N TYR A 121 -20.40 0.81 11.73
CA TYR A 121 -19.40 1.66 11.09
C TYR A 121 -19.94 2.55 9.98
N CYS A 122 -21.24 2.50 9.65
CA CYS A 122 -21.87 3.29 8.59
C CYS A 122 -21.21 3.06 7.21
N VAL A 123 -20.70 1.85 6.95
CA VAL A 123 -20.08 1.51 5.66
C VAL A 123 -21.16 1.30 4.61
N GLY A 124 -20.96 1.88 3.41
CA GLY A 124 -21.86 1.72 2.28
C GLY A 124 -21.80 0.32 1.67
N ASP A 125 -22.91 -0.14 1.08
CA ASP A 125 -23.08 -1.52 0.59
C ASP A 125 -22.02 -1.92 -0.46
N LYS A 126 -21.65 -1.03 -1.39
CA LYS A 126 -20.58 -1.29 -2.38
C LYS A 126 -19.22 -1.56 -1.71
N LYS A 127 -18.88 -0.80 -0.65
CA LYS A 127 -17.60 -0.98 0.06
C LYS A 127 -17.61 -2.19 0.98
N ALA A 128 -18.74 -2.53 1.55
CA ALA A 128 -18.92 -3.77 2.28
C ALA A 128 -18.73 -4.99 1.36
N GLN A 129 -19.29 -4.94 0.13
CA GLN A 129 -19.15 -6.01 -0.86
C GLN A 129 -17.67 -6.21 -1.26
N ILE A 130 -16.98 -5.16 -1.69
CA ILE A 130 -15.57 -5.26 -2.12
C ILE A 130 -14.67 -5.73 -0.96
N ALA A 131 -14.89 -5.24 0.25
CA ALA A 131 -14.12 -5.66 1.44
C ALA A 131 -14.34 -7.14 1.75
N TYR A 132 -15.58 -7.63 1.63
CA TYR A 132 -15.91 -9.04 1.84
C TYR A 132 -15.28 -9.95 0.78
N GLU A 133 -15.39 -9.59 -0.48
CA GLU A 133 -14.80 -10.36 -1.59
C GLU A 133 -13.28 -10.48 -1.47
N ILE A 134 -12.62 -9.36 -1.17
CA ILE A 134 -11.17 -9.36 -0.95
C ILE A 134 -10.82 -10.23 0.25
N ALA A 135 -11.48 -10.05 1.40
CA ALA A 135 -11.20 -10.85 2.60
C ALA A 135 -11.40 -12.35 2.37
N CYS A 136 -12.40 -12.76 1.59
CA CYS A 136 -12.58 -14.16 1.22
C CYS A 136 -11.42 -14.70 0.37
N ARG A 137 -10.93 -13.91 -0.62
CA ARG A 137 -9.81 -14.31 -1.48
C ARG A 137 -8.50 -14.36 -0.71
N GLU A 138 -8.23 -13.32 0.10
CA GLU A 138 -7.08 -13.29 1.00
C GLU A 138 -7.08 -14.50 1.94
N LYS A 139 -8.23 -14.81 2.54
CA LYS A 139 -8.37 -15.98 3.41
C LYS A 139 -8.10 -17.29 2.68
N ALA A 140 -8.70 -17.49 1.50
CA ALA A 140 -8.49 -18.70 0.70
C ALA A 140 -7.03 -18.92 0.32
N LEU A 141 -6.27 -17.85 0.06
CA LEU A 141 -4.83 -17.92 -0.19
C LEU A 141 -4.06 -18.22 1.11
N LEU A 142 -4.33 -17.47 2.18
CA LEU A 142 -3.62 -17.60 3.45
C LEU A 142 -3.82 -18.98 4.10
N ASP A 143 -5.00 -19.60 3.91
CA ASP A 143 -5.28 -20.94 4.40
C ASP A 143 -4.45 -22.04 3.71
N GLN A 144 -3.87 -21.75 2.54
CA GLN A 144 -2.99 -22.69 1.80
C GLN A 144 -1.52 -22.52 2.20
N LEU A 145 -1.16 -21.44 2.92
CA LEU A 145 0.20 -21.11 3.28
C LEU A 145 0.51 -21.54 4.73
N ASP A 146 1.71 -22.04 4.95
CA ASP A 146 2.25 -22.15 6.31
C ASP A 146 2.84 -20.81 6.76
N CYS A 147 1.97 -19.81 6.96
CA CYS A 147 2.38 -18.47 7.33
C CYS A 147 3.22 -18.42 8.62
N LYS A 148 3.17 -19.44 9.47
CA LYS A 148 3.90 -19.52 10.72
C LYS A 148 5.38 -19.84 10.51
N ASN A 149 5.67 -20.77 9.62
CA ASN A 149 7.02 -21.25 9.37
C ASN A 149 7.61 -20.64 8.09
N GLY A 150 6.78 -20.30 7.12
CA GLY A 150 7.17 -19.68 5.87
C GLY A 150 7.56 -18.21 6.01
N TYR A 151 8.23 -17.70 4.98
CA TYR A 151 8.61 -16.30 4.89
C TYR A 151 8.60 -15.78 3.46
N SER A 152 8.63 -14.45 3.35
CA SER A 152 8.81 -13.71 2.10
C SER A 152 10.16 -13.01 2.10
N LEU A 153 10.83 -12.97 0.94
CA LEU A 153 12.05 -12.20 0.72
C LEU A 153 11.73 -10.93 -0.05
N TYR A 154 12.14 -9.78 0.47
CA TYR A 154 12.11 -8.49 -0.23
C TYR A 154 13.55 -8.02 -0.52
N ALA A 155 13.82 -7.61 -1.77
CA ALA A 155 15.08 -7.00 -2.16
C ALA A 155 14.81 -5.60 -2.73
N GLY A 156 15.31 -4.57 -2.05
CA GLY A 156 15.02 -3.17 -2.38
C GLY A 156 16.13 -2.51 -3.20
N ILE A 157 15.85 -2.09 -4.43
CA ILE A 157 16.75 -1.31 -5.29
C ILE A 157 16.37 0.16 -5.16
N PRO A 158 17.23 1.04 -4.56
CA PRO A 158 16.85 2.41 -4.24
C PRO A 158 17.04 3.39 -5.41
N PHE A 159 17.19 2.89 -6.62
CA PHE A 159 17.48 3.72 -7.79
C PHE A 159 16.26 3.85 -8.71
N CYS A 160 16.08 5.05 -9.30
CA CYS A 160 15.12 5.33 -10.35
C CYS A 160 15.80 6.08 -11.50
N PRO A 161 15.28 6.02 -12.74
CA PRO A 161 15.80 6.87 -13.83
C PRO A 161 15.71 8.37 -13.51
N SER A 162 14.60 8.78 -12.89
CA SER A 162 14.35 10.12 -12.34
C SER A 162 13.31 10.03 -11.23
N ILE A 163 13.23 11.03 -10.34
CA ILE A 163 12.23 11.06 -9.27
C ILE A 163 10.95 11.73 -9.77
N CYS A 164 9.85 10.99 -9.76
CA CYS A 164 8.53 11.51 -10.12
C CYS A 164 8.04 12.50 -9.06
N SER A 165 7.38 13.58 -9.48
CA SER A 165 6.96 14.68 -8.59
C SER A 165 6.00 14.29 -7.46
N TYR A 166 5.23 13.22 -7.66
CA TYR A 166 4.31 12.66 -6.66
C TYR A 166 4.95 11.62 -5.72
N CYS A 167 6.13 11.09 -6.09
CA CYS A 167 6.74 9.94 -5.39
C CYS A 167 7.30 10.34 -4.03
N SER A 168 7.00 9.54 -3.03
CA SER A 168 7.51 9.71 -1.65
C SER A 168 8.37 8.54 -1.18
N PHE A 169 8.66 7.58 -2.04
CA PHE A 169 9.57 6.48 -1.71
C PHE A 169 11.02 6.98 -1.59
N SER A 170 11.79 6.30 -0.75
CA SER A 170 13.22 6.57 -0.58
C SER A 170 13.96 6.02 -1.79
N SER A 171 14.02 6.81 -2.87
CA SER A 171 14.75 6.48 -4.09
C SER A 171 15.58 7.66 -4.55
N SER A 172 16.64 7.37 -5.32
CA SER A 172 17.59 8.36 -5.84
C SER A 172 17.74 8.21 -7.36
N PRO A 173 17.99 9.32 -8.11
CA PRO A 173 18.27 9.21 -9.53
C PRO A 173 19.53 8.36 -9.75
N ILE A 174 19.45 7.32 -10.60
CA ILE A 174 20.60 6.42 -10.86
C ILE A 174 21.82 7.17 -11.40
N ALA A 175 21.61 8.28 -12.12
CA ALA A 175 22.69 9.08 -12.69
C ALA A 175 23.64 9.65 -11.62
N GLU A 176 23.17 9.87 -10.40
CA GLU A 176 23.96 10.37 -9.27
C GLU A 176 24.77 9.26 -8.59
N TRP A 177 24.51 7.99 -8.91
CA TRP A 177 25.04 6.81 -8.22
C TRP A 177 25.79 5.84 -9.13
N LYS A 178 26.00 6.17 -10.41
CA LYS A 178 26.58 5.25 -11.40
C LYS A 178 27.84 4.52 -10.90
N ASP A 179 28.74 5.25 -10.25
CA ASP A 179 30.01 4.70 -9.76
C ASP A 179 29.86 3.93 -8.43
N GLN A 180 28.68 3.90 -7.84
CA GLN A 180 28.40 3.23 -6.57
C GLN A 180 27.45 2.04 -6.68
N VAL A 181 26.80 1.84 -7.83
CA VAL A 181 25.81 0.78 -8.03
C VAL A 181 26.41 -0.59 -7.73
N ASP A 182 27.62 -0.87 -8.24
CA ASP A 182 28.26 -2.17 -8.01
C ASP A 182 28.62 -2.38 -6.53
N ARG A 183 29.10 -1.34 -5.85
CA ARG A 183 29.35 -1.39 -4.38
C ARG A 183 28.04 -1.62 -3.61
N TYR A 184 26.95 -1.00 -4.06
CA TYR A 184 25.64 -1.23 -3.46
C TYR A 184 25.19 -2.68 -3.64
N LEU A 185 25.37 -3.24 -4.83
CA LEU A 185 25.06 -4.65 -5.13
C LEU A 185 25.96 -5.60 -4.33
N ASP A 186 27.24 -5.32 -4.19
CA ASP A 186 28.15 -6.13 -3.34
C ASP A 186 27.67 -6.18 -1.89
N ALA A 187 27.26 -5.03 -1.32
CA ALA A 187 26.70 -4.95 0.02
C ALA A 187 25.39 -5.73 0.12
N MET A 188 24.47 -5.57 -0.86
CA MET A 188 23.19 -6.29 -0.89
C MET A 188 23.39 -7.79 -1.06
N ILE A 189 24.31 -8.24 -1.90
CA ILE A 189 24.64 -9.65 -2.08
C ILE A 189 25.19 -10.26 -0.77
N LYS A 190 26.01 -9.51 -0.04
CA LYS A 190 26.48 -9.92 1.29
C LYS A 190 25.32 -10.10 2.26
N GLU A 191 24.38 -9.16 2.28
CA GLU A 191 23.17 -9.20 3.10
C GLU A 191 22.25 -10.36 2.72
N LEU A 192 22.03 -10.60 1.40
CA LEU A 192 21.23 -11.72 0.90
C LEU A 192 21.82 -13.07 1.32
N LYS A 193 23.14 -13.26 1.20
CA LYS A 193 23.82 -14.50 1.63
C LYS A 193 23.72 -14.74 3.13
N ALA A 194 23.85 -13.69 3.95
CA ALA A 194 23.62 -13.79 5.39
C ALA A 194 22.16 -14.13 5.71
N THR A 195 21.23 -13.47 5.03
CA THR A 195 19.78 -13.72 5.13
C THR A 195 19.43 -15.17 4.77
N ALA A 196 20.00 -15.72 3.71
CA ALA A 196 19.76 -17.10 3.29
C ALA A 196 20.21 -18.11 4.38
N LYS A 197 21.35 -17.86 5.03
CA LYS A 197 21.82 -18.67 6.15
C LYS A 197 20.87 -18.57 7.36
N LEU A 198 20.43 -17.35 7.68
CA LEU A 198 19.52 -17.09 8.80
C LEU A 198 18.16 -17.78 8.62
N MET A 199 17.69 -17.90 7.36
CA MET A 199 16.39 -18.48 7.03
C MET A 199 16.49 -19.94 6.58
N GLN A 200 17.65 -20.57 6.72
CA GLN A 200 17.87 -21.95 6.28
C GLN A 200 16.85 -22.92 6.91
N GLY A 201 16.27 -23.78 6.08
CA GLY A 201 15.26 -24.76 6.49
C GLY A 201 13.85 -24.22 6.68
N LYS A 202 13.60 -22.93 6.41
CA LYS A 202 12.26 -22.35 6.38
C LYS A 202 11.77 -22.23 4.93
N PRO A 203 10.49 -22.52 4.64
CA PRO A 203 9.94 -22.39 3.31
C PRO A 203 9.88 -20.91 2.88
N LEU A 204 10.39 -20.62 1.69
CA LEU A 204 10.29 -19.32 1.05
C LEU A 204 9.07 -19.32 0.14
N ASP A 205 8.06 -18.51 0.45
CA ASP A 205 6.81 -18.48 -0.30
C ASP A 205 6.81 -17.41 -1.40
N THR A 206 7.43 -16.25 -1.17
CA THR A 206 7.51 -15.20 -2.18
C THR A 206 8.86 -14.50 -2.21
N VAL A 207 9.28 -14.09 -3.43
CA VAL A 207 10.41 -13.19 -3.66
C VAL A 207 9.90 -11.93 -4.35
N TYR A 208 10.23 -10.78 -3.82
CA TYR A 208 9.81 -9.50 -4.37
C TYR A 208 11.00 -8.55 -4.51
N ILE A 209 11.35 -8.19 -5.74
CA ILE A 209 12.39 -7.21 -6.04
C ILE A 209 11.71 -5.91 -6.46
N GLY A 210 11.86 -4.88 -5.63
CA GLY A 210 11.17 -3.61 -5.81
C GLY A 210 11.96 -2.43 -5.24
N GLY A 211 11.26 -1.39 -4.80
CA GLY A 211 11.82 -0.19 -4.17
C GLY A 211 11.70 1.05 -5.03
N GLY A 212 12.77 1.46 -5.72
CA GLY A 212 12.75 2.47 -6.77
C GLY A 212 12.30 1.84 -8.09
N THR A 213 13.27 1.39 -8.88
CA THR A 213 13.03 0.71 -10.15
C THR A 213 14.14 -0.31 -10.40
N PRO A 214 13.94 -1.59 -10.14
CA PRO A 214 14.96 -2.63 -10.30
C PRO A 214 15.63 -2.67 -11.68
N THR A 215 14.90 -2.36 -12.74
CA THR A 215 15.43 -2.30 -14.11
C THR A 215 16.29 -1.07 -14.40
N THR A 216 16.58 -0.22 -13.41
CA THR A 216 17.69 0.75 -13.51
C THR A 216 19.06 0.08 -13.48
N LEU A 217 19.14 -1.13 -12.92
CA LEU A 217 20.33 -1.98 -13.00
C LEU A 217 20.59 -2.38 -14.43
N GLU A 218 21.86 -2.52 -14.82
CA GLU A 218 22.22 -3.06 -16.12
C GLU A 218 21.97 -4.59 -16.16
N ALA A 219 21.98 -5.16 -17.36
CA ALA A 219 21.61 -6.58 -17.57
C ALA A 219 22.51 -7.54 -16.76
N ASP A 220 23.82 -7.30 -16.73
CA ASP A 220 24.78 -8.07 -15.95
C ASP A 220 24.60 -7.89 -14.43
N GLN A 221 24.22 -6.70 -13.98
CA GLN A 221 23.91 -6.41 -12.58
C GLN A 221 22.62 -7.13 -12.14
N LEU A 222 21.59 -7.15 -13.00
CA LEU A 222 20.37 -7.94 -12.77
C LEU A 222 20.68 -9.43 -12.71
N ASP A 223 21.53 -9.94 -13.63
CA ASP A 223 21.96 -11.34 -13.65
C ASP A 223 22.68 -11.73 -12.37
N ARG A 224 23.58 -10.87 -11.85
CA ARG A 224 24.24 -11.05 -10.54
C ARG A 224 23.26 -11.14 -9.39
N LEU A 225 22.30 -10.22 -9.32
CA LEU A 225 21.30 -10.17 -8.25
C LEU A 225 20.40 -11.42 -8.27
N LEU A 226 19.80 -11.71 -9.42
CA LEU A 226 18.89 -12.83 -9.61
C LEU A 226 19.62 -14.18 -9.45
N GLY A 227 20.85 -14.27 -9.96
CA GLY A 227 21.74 -15.43 -9.78
C GLY A 227 22.04 -15.68 -8.30
N THR A 228 22.38 -14.64 -7.55
CA THR A 228 22.62 -14.73 -6.10
C THR A 228 21.38 -15.27 -5.37
N ILE A 229 20.18 -14.80 -5.71
CA ILE A 229 18.94 -15.28 -5.09
C ILE A 229 18.76 -16.77 -5.42
N ARG A 230 18.86 -17.16 -6.70
CA ARG A 230 18.71 -18.55 -7.13
C ARG A 230 19.71 -19.51 -6.48
N GLU A 231 20.94 -19.07 -6.27
CA GLU A 231 22.02 -19.91 -5.72
C GLU A 231 21.95 -20.10 -4.20
N ASN A 232 21.33 -19.15 -3.47
CA ASN A 232 21.39 -19.15 -2.02
C ASN A 232 20.04 -19.46 -1.36
N PHE A 233 18.90 -19.34 -2.08
CA PHE A 233 17.57 -19.60 -1.55
C PHE A 233 16.94 -20.80 -2.24
N ASP A 234 16.19 -21.59 -1.48
CA ASP A 234 15.35 -22.65 -2.04
C ASP A 234 14.10 -22.04 -2.67
N LEU A 235 14.02 -22.12 -3.99
CA LEU A 235 12.92 -21.57 -4.78
C LEU A 235 11.87 -22.62 -5.20
N GLU A 236 11.96 -23.86 -4.73
CA GLU A 236 11.07 -24.96 -5.15
C GLU A 236 9.60 -24.69 -4.80
N HIS A 237 9.36 -24.04 -3.67
CA HIS A 237 8.01 -23.77 -3.17
C HIS A 237 7.56 -22.31 -3.35
N VAL A 238 8.36 -21.51 -4.08
CA VAL A 238 8.04 -20.09 -4.28
C VAL A 238 6.81 -19.95 -5.19
N LEU A 239 5.75 -19.39 -4.64
CA LEU A 239 4.48 -19.13 -5.34
C LEU A 239 4.55 -17.91 -6.23
N GLU A 240 5.31 -16.91 -5.83
CA GLU A 240 5.49 -15.67 -6.58
C GLU A 240 6.94 -15.19 -6.51
N PHE A 241 7.53 -14.97 -7.67
CA PHE A 241 8.77 -14.24 -7.81
C PHE A 241 8.52 -13.01 -8.68
N THR A 242 8.37 -11.87 -8.05
CA THR A 242 8.09 -10.59 -8.72
C THR A 242 9.35 -9.76 -8.90
N VAL A 243 9.50 -9.18 -10.09
CA VAL A 243 10.45 -8.10 -10.39
C VAL A 243 9.66 -6.87 -10.84
N GLU A 244 9.74 -5.78 -10.09
CA GLU A 244 9.20 -4.50 -10.54
C GLU A 244 10.08 -3.93 -11.66
N ALA A 245 9.71 -4.19 -12.92
CA ALA A 245 10.34 -3.51 -14.03
C ALA A 245 9.94 -2.03 -14.06
N GLY A 246 8.73 -1.73 -13.62
CA GLY A 246 8.21 -0.44 -13.17
C GLY A 246 8.17 0.62 -14.27
N ARG A 247 9.31 1.17 -14.65
CA ARG A 247 9.38 2.30 -15.58
C ARG A 247 9.80 1.87 -16.99
N PRO A 248 8.98 2.09 -18.02
CA PRO A 248 9.29 1.75 -19.41
C PRO A 248 10.65 2.27 -19.89
N ASP A 249 11.03 3.50 -19.49
CA ASP A 249 12.33 4.11 -19.85
C ASP A 249 13.57 3.45 -19.20
N SER A 250 13.39 2.43 -18.37
CA SER A 250 14.47 1.62 -17.79
C SER A 250 14.51 0.19 -18.31
N ILE A 251 13.52 -0.22 -19.11
CA ILE A 251 13.38 -1.59 -19.61
C ILE A 251 14.03 -1.71 -20.99
N THR A 252 14.83 -2.77 -21.17
CA THR A 252 15.37 -3.14 -22.49
C THR A 252 15.09 -4.62 -22.75
N ARG A 253 15.16 -5.05 -24.02
CA ARG A 253 15.05 -6.46 -24.40
C ARG A 253 16.04 -7.32 -23.61
N GLU A 254 17.30 -6.92 -23.56
CA GLU A 254 18.36 -7.63 -22.87
C GLU A 254 18.05 -7.84 -21.38
N LYS A 255 17.54 -6.80 -20.68
CA LYS A 255 17.15 -6.90 -19.26
C LYS A 255 15.98 -7.86 -19.06
N LEU A 256 14.98 -7.83 -19.95
CA LEU A 256 13.86 -8.77 -19.89
C LEU A 256 14.31 -10.21 -20.17
N GLU A 257 15.21 -10.42 -21.13
CA GLU A 257 15.80 -11.73 -21.42
C GLU A 257 16.60 -12.27 -20.22
N VAL A 258 17.34 -11.40 -19.52
CA VAL A 258 18.02 -11.78 -18.27
C VAL A 258 16.99 -12.18 -17.20
N ILE A 259 15.97 -11.37 -16.95
CA ILE A 259 14.92 -11.70 -15.96
C ILE A 259 14.28 -13.06 -16.30
N ARG A 260 14.09 -13.35 -17.59
CA ARG A 260 13.44 -14.59 -18.05
C ARG A 260 14.30 -15.86 -17.88
N LYS A 261 15.62 -15.74 -17.66
CA LYS A 261 16.50 -16.88 -17.30
C LYS A 261 16.21 -17.45 -15.90
N TYR A 262 15.50 -16.71 -15.06
CA TYR A 262 15.19 -17.04 -13.68
C TYR A 262 13.71 -17.38 -13.51
N PRO A 263 13.30 -18.06 -12.43
CA PRO A 263 11.90 -18.46 -12.24
C PRO A 263 11.02 -17.29 -11.80
N VAL A 264 11.20 -16.13 -12.45
CA VAL A 264 10.37 -14.94 -12.24
C VAL A 264 8.98 -15.20 -12.82
N THR A 265 7.98 -15.18 -11.96
CA THR A 265 6.58 -15.47 -12.31
C THR A 265 5.78 -14.22 -12.62
N ARG A 266 6.22 -13.03 -12.18
CA ARG A 266 5.48 -11.78 -12.34
C ARG A 266 6.43 -10.60 -12.55
N ILE A 267 6.06 -9.72 -13.45
CA ILE A 267 6.72 -8.42 -13.62
C ILE A 267 5.68 -7.29 -13.55
N SER A 268 6.15 -6.06 -13.38
CA SER A 268 5.30 -4.88 -13.55
C SER A 268 5.80 -3.97 -14.64
N VAL A 269 4.88 -3.42 -15.45
CA VAL A 269 5.14 -2.34 -16.41
C VAL A 269 4.18 -1.21 -16.06
N ASN A 270 4.67 -0.17 -15.36
CA ASN A 270 3.80 0.80 -14.68
C ASN A 270 3.70 2.13 -15.46
N PRO A 271 2.65 2.36 -16.26
CA PRO A 271 2.46 3.62 -16.97
C PRO A 271 2.14 4.77 -16.02
N GLN A 272 1.38 4.52 -14.97
CA GLN A 272 0.71 5.47 -14.06
C GLN A 272 -0.44 6.22 -14.74
N THR A 273 -0.32 6.58 -15.99
CA THR A 273 -1.31 7.16 -16.89
C THR A 273 -0.89 6.92 -18.34
N MET A 274 -1.84 6.94 -19.26
CA MET A 274 -1.60 6.92 -20.71
C MET A 274 -1.87 8.31 -21.34
N GLN A 275 -1.62 9.38 -20.56
CA GLN A 275 -1.70 10.78 -20.99
C GLN A 275 -0.31 11.39 -21.07
N GLN A 276 0.21 11.65 -22.29
CA GLN A 276 1.56 12.17 -22.48
C GLN A 276 1.78 13.48 -21.72
N LYS A 277 0.81 14.40 -21.79
CA LYS A 277 0.85 15.70 -21.08
C LYS A 277 1.12 15.54 -19.58
N THR A 278 0.56 14.48 -18.99
CA THR A 278 0.70 14.20 -17.55
C THR A 278 2.02 13.51 -17.25
N LEU A 279 2.46 12.56 -18.08
CA LEU A 279 3.80 11.95 -17.95
C LEU A 279 4.89 13.01 -17.91
N ASP A 280 4.83 13.98 -18.81
CA ASP A 280 5.78 15.10 -18.86
C ASP A 280 5.69 15.96 -17.59
N LEU A 281 4.47 16.28 -17.14
CA LEU A 281 4.23 17.08 -15.94
C LEU A 281 4.78 16.43 -14.66
N VAL A 282 4.66 15.11 -14.52
CA VAL A 282 5.14 14.39 -13.34
C VAL A 282 6.61 13.96 -13.43
N GLY A 283 7.29 14.28 -14.53
CA GLY A 283 8.72 14.03 -14.73
C GLY A 283 9.07 12.60 -15.12
N ARG A 284 8.15 11.90 -15.81
CA ARG A 284 8.41 10.61 -16.45
C ARG A 284 8.82 10.86 -17.91
N LYS A 285 9.94 10.26 -18.31
CA LYS A 285 10.57 10.59 -19.61
C LYS A 285 10.17 9.63 -20.76
N HIS A 286 9.40 8.59 -20.47
CA HIS A 286 8.89 7.68 -21.50
C HIS A 286 7.62 8.23 -22.15
N THR A 287 7.33 7.74 -23.35
CA THR A 287 6.10 8.05 -24.06
C THR A 287 5.02 6.98 -23.80
N VAL A 288 3.80 7.26 -24.22
CA VAL A 288 2.70 6.28 -24.20
C VAL A 288 3.03 5.10 -25.11
N GLU A 289 3.63 5.36 -26.26
CA GLU A 289 4.07 4.36 -27.21
C GLU A 289 5.16 3.44 -26.62
N ASP A 290 6.08 3.97 -25.80
CA ASP A 290 7.07 3.16 -25.09
C ASP A 290 6.40 2.13 -24.16
N VAL A 291 5.33 2.55 -23.46
CA VAL A 291 4.56 1.63 -22.58
C VAL A 291 4.01 0.46 -23.40
N GLU A 292 3.35 0.76 -24.55
CA GLU A 292 2.76 -0.25 -25.41
C GLU A 292 3.83 -1.19 -25.99
N GLN A 293 4.93 -0.63 -26.50
CA GLN A 293 6.04 -1.41 -27.07
C GLN A 293 6.68 -2.34 -26.03
N ILE A 294 6.94 -1.84 -24.81
CA ILE A 294 7.53 -2.64 -23.75
C ILE A 294 6.59 -3.74 -23.27
N PHE A 295 5.28 -3.44 -23.18
CA PHE A 295 4.29 -4.45 -22.83
C PHE A 295 4.25 -5.59 -23.85
N HIS A 296 4.20 -5.27 -25.15
CA HIS A 296 4.23 -6.27 -26.21
C HIS A 296 5.55 -7.04 -26.25
N LEU A 297 6.68 -6.37 -26.03
CA LEU A 297 7.98 -7.02 -25.91
C LEU A 297 8.02 -8.02 -24.76
N ALA A 298 7.48 -7.66 -23.60
CA ALA A 298 7.40 -8.57 -22.46
C ALA A 298 6.53 -9.81 -22.79
N ARG A 299 5.38 -9.60 -23.47
CA ARG A 299 4.55 -10.72 -23.94
C ARG A 299 5.28 -11.61 -24.95
N GLU A 300 5.99 -11.02 -25.93
CA GLU A 300 6.82 -11.76 -26.90
C GLU A 300 7.86 -12.64 -26.22
N LEU A 301 8.48 -12.14 -25.14
CA LEU A 301 9.47 -12.88 -24.35
C LEU A 301 8.84 -13.90 -23.37
N GLY A 302 7.50 -14.07 -23.39
CA GLY A 302 6.79 -15.11 -22.66
C GLY A 302 6.46 -14.75 -21.22
N PHE A 303 6.41 -13.45 -20.85
CA PHE A 303 5.84 -13.03 -19.57
C PHE A 303 4.32 -13.09 -19.64
N ASP A 304 3.71 -13.91 -18.82
CA ASP A 304 2.28 -14.21 -18.77
C ASP A 304 1.60 -13.71 -17.48
N ASN A 305 2.33 -12.99 -16.63
CA ASN A 305 1.78 -12.28 -15.49
C ASN A 305 2.41 -10.88 -15.40
N ILE A 306 1.77 -9.92 -16.08
CA ILE A 306 2.21 -8.53 -16.16
C ILE A 306 1.22 -7.65 -15.41
N ASN A 307 1.68 -6.96 -14.37
CA ASN A 307 0.92 -5.94 -13.68
C ASN A 307 1.15 -4.56 -14.29
N MET A 308 0.10 -3.75 -14.30
CA MET A 308 0.20 -2.32 -14.61
C MET A 308 -0.36 -1.49 -13.45
N ASP A 309 0.36 -0.42 -13.08
CA ASP A 309 -0.12 0.52 -12.05
C ASP A 309 -0.64 1.79 -12.70
N LEU A 310 -1.79 2.26 -12.24
CA LEU A 310 -2.39 3.54 -12.57
C LEU A 310 -2.56 4.40 -11.32
N ILE A 311 -2.56 5.72 -11.51
CA ILE A 311 -2.82 6.69 -10.45
C ILE A 311 -4.02 7.55 -10.85
N ALA A 312 -5.12 7.43 -10.10
CA ALA A 312 -6.27 8.32 -10.21
C ALA A 312 -6.00 9.65 -9.50
N GLY A 313 -6.34 10.75 -10.14
CA GLY A 313 -6.21 12.10 -9.59
C GLY A 313 -4.84 12.74 -9.80
N LEU A 314 -4.10 12.34 -10.84
CA LEU A 314 -2.87 13.05 -11.23
C LEU A 314 -3.20 14.50 -11.65
N PRO A 315 -2.30 15.47 -11.38
CA PRO A 315 -2.55 16.87 -11.72
C PRO A 315 -2.75 17.08 -13.22
N GLY A 316 -3.81 17.78 -13.58
CA GLY A 316 -4.14 18.10 -14.97
C GLY A 316 -4.93 17.01 -15.69
N GLU A 317 -5.34 15.96 -14.99
CA GLU A 317 -6.25 14.94 -15.50
C GLU A 317 -7.66 15.11 -14.95
N ASP A 318 -8.63 14.81 -15.81
CA ASP A 318 -10.04 14.71 -15.50
C ASP A 318 -10.57 13.28 -15.73
N ALA A 319 -11.88 13.08 -15.55
CA ALA A 319 -12.51 11.77 -15.74
C ALA A 319 -12.41 11.27 -17.19
N ALA A 320 -12.34 12.15 -18.18
CA ALA A 320 -12.20 11.77 -19.59
C ALA A 320 -10.76 11.29 -19.89
N ASP A 321 -9.73 11.94 -19.33
CA ASP A 321 -8.35 11.49 -19.41
C ASP A 321 -8.18 10.09 -18.82
N MET A 322 -8.81 9.84 -17.67
CA MET A 322 -8.81 8.51 -17.06
C MET A 322 -9.51 7.47 -17.91
N GLN A 323 -10.65 7.83 -18.51
CA GLN A 323 -11.38 6.93 -19.40
C GLN A 323 -10.54 6.56 -20.64
N ASP A 324 -9.90 7.52 -21.29
CA ASP A 324 -8.97 7.27 -22.41
C ASP A 324 -7.77 6.38 -21.99
N THR A 325 -7.21 6.63 -20.80
CA THR A 325 -6.17 5.76 -20.22
C THR A 325 -6.67 4.32 -20.08
N LEU A 326 -7.85 4.13 -19.50
CA LEU A 326 -8.42 2.80 -19.29
C LEU A 326 -8.73 2.08 -20.60
N GLU A 327 -9.22 2.76 -21.64
CA GLU A 327 -9.43 2.17 -22.97
C GLU A 327 -8.14 1.65 -23.62
N LYS A 328 -7.03 2.34 -23.40
CA LYS A 328 -5.69 1.88 -23.85
C LYS A 328 -5.24 0.66 -23.05
N ILE A 329 -5.43 0.68 -21.73
CA ILE A 329 -5.08 -0.47 -20.86
C ILE A 329 -5.93 -1.70 -21.19
N GLU A 330 -7.23 -1.54 -21.46
CA GLU A 330 -8.10 -2.64 -21.86
C GLU A 330 -7.63 -3.31 -23.16
N LYS A 331 -7.09 -2.54 -24.11
CA LYS A 331 -6.51 -3.10 -25.35
C LYS A 331 -5.24 -3.91 -25.10
N LEU A 332 -4.40 -3.48 -24.14
CA LEU A 332 -3.20 -4.21 -23.74
C LEU A 332 -3.55 -5.48 -22.96
N HIS A 333 -4.63 -5.44 -22.19
CA HIS A 333 -5.13 -6.55 -21.37
C HIS A 333 -4.07 -7.13 -20.43
N PRO A 334 -3.61 -6.36 -19.41
CA PRO A 334 -2.69 -6.87 -18.42
C PRO A 334 -3.34 -7.95 -17.55
N ASP A 335 -2.56 -8.84 -16.97
CA ASP A 335 -3.03 -9.90 -16.07
C ASP A 335 -3.43 -9.36 -14.71
N SER A 336 -2.90 -8.21 -14.34
CA SER A 336 -3.27 -7.49 -13.12
C SER A 336 -3.15 -5.97 -13.30
N LEU A 337 -4.01 -5.25 -12.60
CA LEU A 337 -4.10 -3.80 -12.60
C LEU A 337 -4.13 -3.31 -11.16
N THR A 338 -3.23 -2.40 -10.80
CA THR A 338 -3.29 -1.72 -9.50
C THR A 338 -3.68 -0.25 -9.72
N VAL A 339 -4.73 0.18 -9.05
CA VAL A 339 -5.21 1.56 -9.13
C VAL A 339 -4.96 2.27 -7.80
N HIS A 340 -4.10 3.25 -7.84
CA HIS A 340 -3.76 4.09 -6.70
C HIS A 340 -4.56 5.39 -6.75
N ALA A 341 -5.20 5.76 -5.65
CA ALA A 341 -5.67 7.13 -5.48
C ALA A 341 -4.50 8.00 -5.02
N LEU A 342 -4.21 9.08 -5.75
CA LEU A 342 -3.09 9.95 -5.44
C LEU A 342 -3.18 10.49 -4.01
N ALA A 343 -2.10 10.34 -3.25
CA ALA A 343 -1.93 10.92 -1.93
C ALA A 343 -0.65 11.77 -1.91
N ILE A 344 -0.81 13.08 -1.81
CA ILE A 344 0.34 13.98 -1.74
C ILE A 344 0.95 13.91 -0.34
N LYS A 345 2.14 13.32 -0.25
CA LYS A 345 2.90 13.25 1.00
C LYS A 345 3.90 14.42 1.07
N ARG A 346 4.19 14.88 2.29
CA ARG A 346 5.14 15.99 2.52
C ARG A 346 6.52 15.77 1.92
N ALA A 347 6.98 14.53 1.84
CA ALA A 347 8.27 14.17 1.27
C ALA A 347 8.31 14.24 -0.27
N ALA A 348 7.18 14.16 -0.94
CA ALA A 348 7.09 14.30 -2.40
C ALA A 348 7.27 15.76 -2.82
N LYS A 349 7.79 16.00 -4.03
CA LYS A 349 7.97 17.36 -4.58
C LYS A 349 6.68 18.15 -4.56
N PHE A 350 5.56 17.55 -4.94
CA PHE A 350 4.24 18.20 -4.87
C PHE A 350 3.86 18.60 -3.43
N GLY A 351 4.24 17.80 -2.43
CA GLY A 351 4.01 18.15 -1.02
C GLY A 351 4.90 19.31 -0.54
N GLN A 352 6.14 19.36 -1.00
CA GLN A 352 7.07 20.46 -0.71
C GLN A 352 6.63 21.77 -1.39
N GLU A 353 6.04 21.70 -2.58
CA GLU A 353 5.45 22.84 -3.31
C GLU A 353 4.11 23.29 -2.72
N GLY A 354 3.61 22.65 -1.66
CA GLY A 354 2.33 23.00 -1.04
C GLY A 354 1.10 22.71 -1.90
N ARG A 355 1.22 21.84 -2.91
CA ARG A 355 0.07 21.44 -3.73
C ARG A 355 -0.94 20.67 -2.87
N THR A 356 -2.19 21.07 -2.98
CA THR A 356 -3.30 20.36 -2.36
C THR A 356 -4.11 19.68 -3.47
N MET A 357 -4.60 18.48 -3.19
CA MET A 357 -5.56 17.83 -4.07
C MET A 357 -6.95 18.40 -3.83
N ASP A 358 -7.70 18.57 -4.90
CA ASP A 358 -9.14 18.69 -4.80
C ASP A 358 -9.75 17.28 -4.70
N PRO A 359 -10.41 16.92 -3.59
CA PRO A 359 -11.08 15.62 -3.45
C PRO A 359 -12.39 15.55 -4.22
N GLY A 360 -12.50 16.32 -5.32
CA GLY A 360 -13.74 16.52 -6.06
C GLY A 360 -14.40 15.25 -6.59
N THR A 361 -15.57 15.42 -7.14
CA THR A 361 -16.40 14.39 -7.78
C THR A 361 -15.62 13.59 -8.84
N GLU A 362 -14.65 14.21 -9.50
CA GLU A 362 -13.82 13.60 -10.54
C GLU A 362 -12.95 12.44 -10.05
N SER A 363 -12.30 12.56 -8.89
CA SER A 363 -11.50 11.46 -8.34
C SER A 363 -12.35 10.22 -8.02
N THR A 364 -13.60 10.41 -7.59
CA THR A 364 -14.58 9.33 -7.41
C THR A 364 -14.89 8.65 -8.73
N GLN A 365 -15.19 9.44 -9.77
CA GLN A 365 -15.49 8.93 -11.11
C GLN A 365 -14.31 8.15 -11.70
N MET A 366 -13.06 8.63 -11.51
CA MET A 366 -11.86 7.93 -11.98
C MET A 366 -11.70 6.56 -11.32
N VAL A 367 -11.87 6.47 -9.99
CA VAL A 367 -11.75 5.19 -9.26
C VAL A 367 -12.87 4.23 -9.64
N GLU A 368 -14.12 4.73 -9.79
CA GLU A 368 -15.25 3.90 -10.24
C GLU A 368 -15.07 3.44 -11.68
N ALA A 369 -14.58 4.29 -12.59
CA ALA A 369 -14.27 3.92 -13.96
C ALA A 369 -13.19 2.83 -14.04
N ALA A 370 -12.14 2.94 -13.20
CA ALA A 370 -11.09 1.93 -13.12
C ALA A 370 -11.60 0.57 -12.62
N ALA A 371 -12.50 0.56 -11.62
CA ALA A 371 -13.13 -0.66 -11.14
C ALA A 371 -13.98 -1.32 -12.24
N ALA A 372 -14.78 -0.53 -12.97
CA ALA A 372 -15.60 -1.01 -14.08
C ALA A 372 -14.73 -1.54 -15.25
N SER A 373 -13.60 -0.89 -15.53
CA SER A 373 -12.64 -1.34 -16.54
C SER A 373 -12.01 -2.68 -16.15
N ALA A 374 -11.58 -2.82 -14.88
CA ALA A 374 -11.07 -4.09 -14.36
C ALA A 374 -12.09 -5.23 -14.52
N GLU A 375 -13.37 -4.96 -14.21
CA GLU A 375 -14.45 -5.94 -14.38
C GLU A 375 -14.65 -6.33 -15.85
N ARG A 376 -14.59 -5.38 -16.80
CA ARG A 376 -14.67 -5.67 -18.26
C ARG A 376 -13.52 -6.55 -18.74
N MET A 377 -12.32 -6.40 -18.14
CA MET A 377 -11.15 -7.27 -18.39
C MET A 377 -11.24 -8.62 -17.67
N GLY A 378 -12.27 -8.89 -16.87
CA GLY A 378 -12.39 -10.10 -16.07
C GLY A 378 -11.49 -10.14 -14.83
N LEU A 379 -10.90 -9.00 -14.48
CA LEU A 379 -10.04 -8.88 -13.30
C LEU A 379 -10.89 -8.70 -12.03
N VAL A 380 -10.51 -9.40 -10.97
CA VAL A 380 -11.20 -9.34 -9.69
C VAL A 380 -10.33 -8.66 -8.62
N PRO A 381 -10.93 -7.90 -7.68
CA PRO A 381 -10.17 -7.27 -6.61
C PRO A 381 -9.58 -8.35 -5.68
N TYR A 382 -8.28 -8.25 -5.35
CA TYR A 382 -7.59 -9.24 -4.53
C TYR A 382 -6.88 -8.67 -3.31
N TYR A 383 -6.56 -7.38 -3.29
CA TYR A 383 -6.12 -6.66 -2.10
C TYR A 383 -6.56 -5.22 -2.13
N LEU A 384 -6.61 -4.60 -0.96
CA LEU A 384 -7.03 -3.22 -0.78
C LEU A 384 -6.31 -2.60 0.41
N TYR A 385 -5.84 -1.37 0.22
CA TYR A 385 -5.35 -0.58 1.34
C TYR A 385 -5.70 0.90 1.17
N ARG A 386 -5.74 1.61 2.29
CA ARG A 386 -6.00 3.04 2.31
C ARG A 386 -4.77 3.78 2.85
N GLN A 387 -4.52 4.96 2.33
CA GLN A 387 -3.50 5.83 2.92
C GLN A 387 -4.16 6.84 3.84
N LYS A 388 -3.45 7.24 4.90
CA LYS A 388 -3.89 8.36 5.73
C LYS A 388 -3.81 9.65 4.92
N ASN A 389 -4.85 10.49 5.05
CA ASN A 389 -4.94 11.80 4.37
C ASN A 389 -5.08 11.73 2.83
N ILE A 390 -5.64 10.66 2.28
CA ILE A 390 -6.15 10.69 0.91
C ILE A 390 -7.39 11.58 0.88
N ALA A 391 -7.41 12.53 -0.06
CA ALA A 391 -8.60 13.30 -0.36
C ALA A 391 -9.74 12.36 -0.80
N GLY A 392 -10.98 12.59 -0.33
CA GLY A 392 -12.12 11.74 -0.67
C GLY A 392 -12.19 10.39 0.04
N ASN A 393 -11.25 10.08 0.94
CA ASN A 393 -11.26 8.84 1.73
C ASN A 393 -11.20 7.55 0.88
N PHE A 394 -10.53 7.61 -0.31
CA PHE A 394 -10.42 6.50 -1.25
C PHE A 394 -9.45 5.41 -0.80
N GLU A 395 -9.53 4.29 -1.47
CA GLU A 395 -8.64 3.16 -1.35
C GLU A 395 -7.77 2.98 -2.60
N ASN A 396 -6.68 2.24 -2.43
CA ASN A 396 -5.89 1.66 -3.50
C ASN A 396 -6.32 0.20 -3.63
N VAL A 397 -6.61 -0.25 -4.84
CA VAL A 397 -7.12 -1.59 -5.10
C VAL A 397 -6.26 -2.27 -6.16
N GLY A 398 -5.84 -3.50 -5.87
CA GLY A 398 -5.27 -4.40 -6.87
C GLY A 398 -6.33 -5.34 -7.41
N TYR A 399 -6.42 -5.41 -8.72
CA TYR A 399 -7.26 -6.32 -9.49
C TYR A 399 -6.38 -7.30 -10.25
N ALA A 400 -6.77 -8.56 -10.36
CA ALA A 400 -6.03 -9.55 -11.10
C ALA A 400 -6.97 -10.61 -11.67
N GLU A 401 -6.51 -11.33 -12.70
CA GLU A 401 -7.05 -12.64 -13.02
C GLU A 401 -6.96 -13.57 -11.80
N GLN A 402 -7.84 -14.57 -11.73
CA GLN A 402 -8.01 -15.35 -10.50
C GLN A 402 -6.71 -15.96 -9.99
N ASP A 403 -5.84 -16.44 -10.88
CA ASP A 403 -4.59 -17.13 -10.55
C ASP A 403 -3.34 -16.24 -10.69
N LYS A 404 -3.53 -14.93 -10.93
CA LYS A 404 -2.45 -13.96 -11.17
C LYS A 404 -2.33 -12.91 -10.06
N ALA A 405 -3.05 -13.09 -8.96
CA ALA A 405 -3.00 -12.20 -7.82
C ALA A 405 -1.59 -12.09 -7.23
N GLY A 406 -1.19 -10.89 -6.85
CA GLY A 406 0.08 -10.66 -6.17
C GLY A 406 0.06 -11.18 -4.73
N VAL A 407 0.63 -12.36 -4.50
CA VAL A 407 0.69 -13.04 -3.18
C VAL A 407 1.45 -12.18 -2.18
N TYR A 408 2.60 -11.61 -2.58
CA TYR A 408 3.40 -10.72 -1.73
C TYR A 408 2.60 -9.51 -1.25
N ASN A 409 1.74 -8.95 -2.12
CA ASN A 409 0.90 -7.79 -1.77
C ASN A 409 -0.11 -8.15 -0.67
N ILE A 410 -0.67 -9.34 -0.70
CA ILE A 410 -1.57 -9.85 0.34
C ILE A 410 -0.78 -10.07 1.65
N LEU A 411 0.35 -10.74 1.60
CA LEU A 411 1.16 -11.05 2.77
C LEU A 411 1.65 -9.80 3.51
N ILE A 412 2.12 -8.76 2.77
CA ILE A 412 2.56 -7.52 3.39
C ILE A 412 1.41 -6.73 4.02
N MET A 413 0.20 -6.82 3.45
CA MET A 413 -0.99 -6.14 3.98
C MET A 413 -1.56 -6.87 5.19
N GLU A 414 -1.64 -8.18 5.17
CA GLU A 414 -2.25 -8.95 6.27
C GLU A 414 -1.31 -9.14 7.47
N GLU A 415 0.01 -8.95 7.28
CA GLU A 415 1.02 -9.11 8.35
C GLU A 415 0.89 -10.44 9.09
N ARG A 416 0.62 -11.51 8.32
CA ARG A 416 0.46 -12.88 8.83
C ARG A 416 1.75 -13.68 8.75
N GLN A 417 2.69 -13.27 7.90
CA GLN A 417 3.93 -13.96 7.64
C GLN A 417 5.13 -13.01 7.81
N THR A 418 6.26 -13.57 8.22
CA THR A 418 7.53 -12.86 8.28
C THR A 418 7.97 -12.43 6.88
N ILE A 419 8.34 -11.16 6.74
CA ILE A 419 8.97 -10.61 5.54
C ILE A 419 10.38 -10.18 5.92
N ILE A 420 11.38 -10.85 5.36
CA ILE A 420 12.76 -10.47 5.54
C ILE A 420 13.21 -9.59 4.38
N ALA A 421 13.79 -8.44 4.69
CA ALA A 421 14.06 -7.42 3.69
C ALA A 421 15.54 -7.07 3.63
N CYS A 422 16.09 -6.97 2.40
CA CYS A 422 17.45 -6.56 2.10
C CYS A 422 17.44 -5.26 1.28
N GLY A 423 18.47 -4.44 1.44
CA GLY A 423 18.63 -3.17 0.73
C GLY A 423 18.42 -1.94 1.60
N ALA A 424 18.92 -0.80 1.15
CA ALA A 424 18.81 0.48 1.83
C ALA A 424 17.35 0.89 2.06
N GLY A 425 17.00 1.28 3.29
CA GLY A 425 15.66 1.70 3.68
C GLY A 425 14.61 0.61 3.72
N SER A 426 14.99 -0.65 3.50
CA SER A 426 14.07 -1.78 3.61
C SER A 426 13.76 -2.10 5.08
N THR A 427 12.59 -2.71 5.31
CA THR A 427 12.11 -3.05 6.66
C THR A 427 11.80 -4.54 6.76
N THR A 428 12.56 -5.25 7.56
CA THR A 428 12.23 -6.62 7.97
C THR A 428 11.07 -6.59 8.97
N LYS A 429 10.04 -7.41 8.74
CA LYS A 429 8.88 -7.59 9.61
C LYS A 429 8.87 -9.02 10.12
N LEU A 430 9.21 -9.22 11.39
CA LEU A 430 9.09 -10.52 12.06
C LEU A 430 7.71 -10.65 12.68
N VAL A 431 6.98 -11.68 12.28
CA VAL A 431 5.69 -12.05 12.88
C VAL A 431 5.93 -13.10 13.96
N LEU A 432 5.65 -12.75 15.20
CA LEU A 432 5.78 -13.65 16.34
C LEU A 432 4.55 -14.57 16.46
N PRO A 433 4.71 -15.81 16.96
CA PRO A 433 3.59 -16.71 17.24
C PRO A 433 2.66 -16.15 18.32
N GLU A 434 3.20 -15.40 19.28
CA GLU A 434 2.44 -14.79 20.38
C GLU A 434 2.64 -13.28 20.44
N LYS A 435 1.64 -12.59 21.00
CA LYS A 435 1.75 -11.15 21.23
C LYS A 435 2.68 -10.84 22.38
N ILE A 436 3.51 -9.84 22.19
CA ILE A 436 4.37 -9.24 23.22
C ILE A 436 3.89 -7.85 23.58
N LYS A 437 4.17 -7.38 24.80
CA LYS A 437 3.94 -6.00 25.20
C LYS A 437 5.14 -5.14 24.82
N THR A 438 4.89 -4.07 24.07
CA THR A 438 5.89 -3.05 23.76
C THR A 438 6.22 -2.21 25.01
N SER A 439 7.30 -1.43 24.95
CA SER A 439 7.65 -0.45 26.00
C SER A 439 6.54 0.57 26.29
N SER A 440 5.67 0.84 25.30
CA SER A 440 4.49 1.69 25.46
C SER A 440 3.27 0.97 26.02
N GLY A 441 3.38 -0.32 26.41
CA GLY A 441 2.30 -1.15 26.92
C GLY A 441 1.32 -1.69 25.85
N LYS A 442 1.56 -1.41 24.56
CA LYS A 442 0.74 -1.92 23.47
C LYS A 442 1.12 -3.37 23.17
N GLU A 443 0.11 -4.23 23.00
CA GLU A 443 0.32 -5.60 22.54
C GLU A 443 0.51 -5.65 21.02
N THR A 444 1.55 -6.38 20.58
CA THR A 444 1.83 -6.63 19.16
C THR A 444 2.51 -7.99 19.00
N ASN A 445 2.24 -8.65 17.88
CA ASN A 445 2.99 -9.81 17.42
C ASN A 445 3.95 -9.48 16.28
N LEU A 446 4.16 -8.17 15.99
CA LEU A 446 4.98 -7.71 14.88
C LEU A 446 6.15 -6.88 15.39
N ILE A 447 7.37 -7.33 15.10
CA ILE A 447 8.60 -6.58 15.33
C ILE A 447 9.14 -6.11 13.96
N ARG A 448 9.71 -4.90 13.94
CA ARG A 448 10.32 -4.32 12.74
C ARG A 448 11.78 -3.98 13.00
N VAL A 449 12.62 -4.30 12.01
CA VAL A 449 14.02 -3.85 11.94
C VAL A 449 14.22 -3.17 10.59
N GLU A 450 14.71 -1.96 10.63
CA GLU A 450 14.92 -1.13 9.45
C GLU A 450 16.40 -1.05 9.11
N ASN A 451 16.73 -1.21 7.83
CA ASN A 451 18.02 -0.82 7.30
C ASN A 451 18.10 0.71 7.18
N VAL A 452 19.29 1.26 7.28
CA VAL A 452 19.49 2.70 7.05
C VAL A 452 19.04 3.10 5.66
N LYS A 453 18.45 4.30 5.53
CA LYS A 453 17.90 4.78 4.26
C LYS A 453 18.95 5.36 3.33
N ASN A 454 20.00 5.96 3.91
CA ASN A 454 21.10 6.53 3.15
C ASN A 454 21.91 5.41 2.48
N ILE A 455 22.12 5.52 1.17
CA ILE A 455 22.76 4.49 0.35
C ILE A 455 24.22 4.31 0.76
N THR A 456 24.97 5.38 0.98
CA THR A 456 26.37 5.32 1.42
C THR A 456 26.50 4.67 2.78
N GLU A 457 25.65 5.09 3.75
CA GLU A 457 25.65 4.47 5.08
C GLU A 457 25.27 2.99 5.01
N TYR A 458 24.37 2.60 4.13
CA TYR A 458 24.02 1.19 3.94
C TYR A 458 25.22 0.38 3.44
N ILE A 459 25.95 0.89 2.46
CA ILE A 459 27.17 0.26 1.93
C ILE A 459 28.23 0.12 3.03
N ASP A 460 28.52 1.21 3.73
CA ASP A 460 29.61 1.27 4.70
C ASP A 460 29.30 0.52 6.01
N ARG A 461 28.01 0.35 6.36
CA ARG A 461 27.54 -0.29 7.59
C ARG A 461 26.81 -1.61 7.33
N ILE A 462 27.12 -2.30 6.24
CA ILE A 462 26.37 -3.51 5.85
C ILE A 462 26.45 -4.62 6.91
N ASP A 463 27.59 -4.76 7.59
CA ASP A 463 27.75 -5.75 8.66
C ASP A 463 26.80 -5.46 9.83
N GLU A 464 26.64 -4.21 10.22
CA GLU A 464 25.66 -3.80 11.22
C GLU A 464 24.22 -4.11 10.81
N MET A 465 23.86 -3.94 9.51
CA MET A 465 22.50 -4.29 9.04
C MET A 465 22.24 -5.78 9.15
N ILE A 466 23.26 -6.60 8.89
CA ILE A 466 23.21 -8.07 9.07
C ILE A 466 23.06 -8.42 10.55
N GLU A 467 23.91 -7.90 11.41
CA GLU A 467 23.88 -8.14 12.87
C GLU A 467 22.52 -7.76 13.49
N ARG A 468 21.91 -6.64 13.07
CA ARG A 468 20.59 -6.23 13.55
C ARG A 468 19.49 -7.26 13.21
N LYS A 469 19.59 -7.91 12.05
CA LYS A 469 18.66 -8.97 11.66
C LYS A 469 18.89 -10.24 12.43
N GLU A 470 20.17 -10.68 12.54
CA GLU A 470 20.52 -11.87 13.31
C GLU A 470 20.00 -11.74 14.74
N ALA A 471 20.28 -10.61 15.42
CA ALA A 471 19.78 -10.33 16.76
C ALA A 471 18.23 -10.31 16.88
N LEU A 472 17.51 -10.10 15.80
CA LEU A 472 16.06 -10.17 15.80
C LEU A 472 15.54 -11.61 15.88
N PHE A 473 16.25 -12.57 15.29
CA PHE A 473 15.85 -13.98 15.23
C PHE A 473 16.43 -14.82 16.38
N GLU A 474 17.36 -14.28 17.19
CA GLU A 474 17.88 -14.90 18.39
C GLU A 474 16.98 -14.72 19.63
N LYS A 475 15.96 -13.88 19.53
CA LYS A 475 14.96 -13.59 20.58
C LYS A 475 13.74 -14.48 20.46
#